data_1103f098ec62cc360fc95c14a62aed9d
#
_entry.id   1103f098ec62cc360fc95c14a62aed9d
#
_cell.length_a   1.000
_cell.length_b   1.000
_cell.length_c   1.000
_cell.angle_alpha   90.00
_cell.angle_beta   90.00
_cell.angle_gamma   90.00
#
_symmetry.space_group_name_H-M   'P 1'
#
loop_
_entity.id
_entity.type
_entity.pdbx_description
1 polymer ?
#
loop_
_entity_poly.entity_id
_entity_poly.type
_entity_poly.pdbx_seq_one_letter_code
_entity_poly.pdbx_strand_id
1 'polypeptide(L)'
;MTKTPTLKEIFYNLQNQMIQKLSTDRKIIFHSPTKGGATELNWIDWLKKYLPNRYQVDQAFIVDSNGRFSEQMDLVIYDQQYSPFVFNQDGAIFIPAESVYAVFEIKQDLDKANFEYASDKIKSVRLLNRTSAPIVLASGRIDNPKKPFQILGGILTLTTTWQDVFGEPFQKAISETDKISRIDMGCCLEKGSFLIKYESDTYSFETSSDDESLIYFFLKLLSKLQELGTVPALDINAYGRALDSI
;
A
#
# COMPACT_ATOMS: atom_id res chain seq x y z
N MET A 1 32.45 1.11 -28.61
CA MET A 1 31.16 0.42 -28.54
C MET A 1 30.53 0.75 -27.18
N THR A 2 29.44 1.46 -27.15
CA THR A 2 28.70 1.73 -25.94
C THR A 2 28.09 0.40 -25.41
N LYS A 3 28.49 -0.02 -24.24
CA LYS A 3 27.97 -1.25 -23.61
C LYS A 3 26.46 -1.07 -23.35
N THR A 4 25.65 -1.96 -23.86
CA THR A 4 24.20 -1.96 -23.55
C THR A 4 24.02 -2.25 -22.06
N PRO A 5 23.26 -1.43 -21.31
CA PRO A 5 23.06 -1.66 -19.89
C PRO A 5 22.27 -2.95 -19.67
N THR A 6 22.60 -3.68 -18.62
CA THR A 6 21.84 -4.83 -18.18
C THR A 6 20.57 -4.39 -17.43
N LEU A 7 19.58 -5.26 -17.32
CA LEU A 7 18.36 -4.99 -16.55
C LEU A 7 18.67 -4.67 -15.07
N LYS A 8 19.65 -5.37 -14.48
CA LYS A 8 20.11 -5.09 -13.12
C LYS A 8 20.69 -3.68 -12.98
N GLU A 9 21.52 -3.23 -13.93
CA GLU A 9 22.05 -1.87 -13.93
C GLU A 9 20.95 -0.80 -14.07
N ILE A 10 19.91 -1.07 -14.86
CA ILE A 10 18.74 -0.17 -14.98
C ILE A 10 18.01 -0.04 -13.64
N PHE A 11 17.71 -1.15 -12.98
CA PHE A 11 16.99 -1.17 -11.71
C PHE A 11 17.80 -0.53 -10.58
N TYR A 12 19.09 -0.83 -10.50
CA TYR A 12 19.99 -0.20 -9.55
C TYR A 12 20.02 1.33 -9.71
N ASN A 13 20.07 1.81 -10.94
CA ASN A 13 20.04 3.25 -11.21
C ASN A 13 18.69 3.90 -10.80
N LEU A 14 17.56 3.21 -11.04
CA LEU A 14 16.25 3.69 -10.59
C LEU A 14 16.19 3.80 -9.06
N GLN A 15 16.70 2.82 -8.33
CA GLN A 15 16.77 2.87 -6.88
C GLN A 15 17.64 4.03 -6.40
N ASN A 16 18.83 4.22 -6.99
CA ASN A 16 19.72 5.32 -6.64
C ASN A 16 19.06 6.70 -6.88
N GLN A 17 18.33 6.87 -7.97
CA GLN A 17 17.56 8.10 -8.22
C GLN A 17 16.54 8.37 -7.12
N MET A 18 15.81 7.33 -6.68
CA MET A 18 14.83 7.45 -5.62
C MET A 18 15.50 7.76 -4.27
N ILE A 19 16.60 7.08 -3.92
CA ILE A 19 17.39 7.36 -2.73
C ILE A 19 17.87 8.81 -2.72
N GLN A 20 18.45 9.30 -3.82
CA GLN A 20 18.94 10.68 -3.93
C GLN A 20 17.81 11.70 -3.73
N LYS A 21 16.63 11.45 -4.31
CA LYS A 21 15.46 12.32 -4.17
C LYS A 21 15.01 12.39 -2.72
N LEU A 22 14.75 11.26 -2.08
CA LEU A 22 14.31 11.19 -0.68
C LEU A 22 15.35 11.72 0.31
N SER A 23 16.63 11.43 0.10
CA SER A 23 17.72 11.92 0.94
C SER A 23 17.92 13.43 0.83
N THR A 24 17.68 13.99 -0.37
CA THR A 24 17.72 15.45 -0.58
C THR A 24 16.59 16.12 0.17
N ASP A 25 15.37 15.63 0.05
CA ASP A 25 14.20 16.17 0.76
C ASP A 25 14.40 16.09 2.28
N ARG A 26 14.94 14.96 2.77
CA ARG A 26 15.27 14.78 4.20
C ARG A 26 16.25 15.83 4.72
N LYS A 27 17.25 16.22 3.91
CA LYS A 27 18.30 17.19 4.30
C LYS A 27 17.87 18.65 4.18
N ILE A 28 17.08 18.99 3.15
CA ILE A 28 16.76 20.37 2.80
C ILE A 28 15.48 20.84 3.51
N ILE A 29 14.50 19.99 3.71
CA ILE A 29 13.22 20.34 4.31
C ILE A 29 13.34 20.23 5.84
N PHE A 30 13.41 21.37 6.53
CA PHE A 30 13.53 21.40 7.99
C PHE A 30 12.18 21.23 8.72
N HIS A 31 11.07 21.60 8.07
CA HIS A 31 9.73 21.50 8.65
C HIS A 31 9.18 20.07 8.51
N SER A 32 8.92 19.41 9.65
CA SER A 32 8.59 17.97 9.68
C SER A 32 7.36 17.60 8.84
N PRO A 33 6.19 18.28 8.91
CA PRO A 33 5.05 17.96 8.07
C PRO A 33 5.32 18.10 6.56
N THR A 34 6.04 19.17 6.16
CA THR A 34 6.40 19.39 4.75
C THR A 34 7.36 18.30 4.24
N LYS A 35 8.28 17.84 5.09
CA LYS A 35 9.20 16.74 4.77
C LYS A 35 8.43 15.42 4.56
N GLY A 36 7.49 15.11 5.44
CA GLY A 36 6.61 13.95 5.31
C GLY A 36 5.89 13.97 3.98
N GLY A 37 5.16 15.05 3.69
CA GLY A 37 4.41 15.20 2.44
C GLY A 37 5.27 15.10 1.18
N ALA A 38 6.50 15.62 1.18
CA ALA A 38 7.42 15.46 0.05
C ALA A 38 7.83 13.98 -0.17
N THR A 39 8.09 13.24 0.91
CA THR A 39 8.42 11.82 0.83
C THR A 39 7.24 11.00 0.32
N GLU A 40 6.04 11.27 0.82
CA GLU A 40 4.79 10.64 0.39
C GLU A 40 4.54 10.86 -1.11
N LEU A 41 4.62 12.11 -1.58
CA LEU A 41 4.46 12.46 -2.99
C LEU A 41 5.47 11.72 -3.88
N ASN A 42 6.72 11.58 -3.45
CA ASN A 42 7.75 10.89 -4.22
C ASN A 42 7.43 9.41 -4.42
N TRP A 43 6.92 8.72 -3.39
CA TRP A 43 6.48 7.33 -3.50
C TRP A 43 5.23 7.19 -4.37
N ILE A 44 4.25 8.08 -4.22
CA ILE A 44 3.03 8.12 -5.03
C ILE A 44 3.37 8.30 -6.51
N ASP A 45 4.17 9.32 -6.84
CA ASP A 45 4.59 9.62 -8.20
C ASP A 45 5.36 8.45 -8.84
N TRP A 46 6.24 7.81 -8.04
CA TRP A 46 7.01 6.68 -8.51
C TRP A 46 6.10 5.49 -8.84
N LEU A 47 5.18 5.14 -7.96
CA LEU A 47 4.24 4.04 -8.20
C LEU A 47 3.26 4.36 -9.33
N LYS A 48 2.73 5.58 -9.43
CA LYS A 48 1.88 6.02 -10.55
C LYS A 48 2.59 5.82 -11.90
N LYS A 49 3.89 6.07 -11.94
CA LYS A 49 4.69 5.97 -13.18
C LYS A 49 4.88 4.53 -13.65
N TYR A 50 4.97 3.56 -12.73
CA TYR A 50 5.40 2.19 -13.08
C TYR A 50 4.30 1.14 -12.91
N LEU A 51 3.25 1.40 -12.13
CA LEU A 51 2.11 0.50 -12.04
C LEU A 51 1.27 0.53 -13.34
N PRO A 52 0.64 -0.62 -13.72
CA PRO A 52 -0.34 -0.64 -14.79
C PRO A 52 -1.49 0.34 -14.52
N ASN A 53 -2.01 1.00 -15.58
CA ASN A 53 -3.02 2.07 -15.51
C ASN A 53 -4.32 1.71 -14.75
N ARG A 54 -4.63 0.42 -14.61
CA ARG A 54 -5.79 -0.01 -13.80
C ARG A 54 -5.64 0.30 -12.32
N TYR A 55 -4.41 0.42 -11.83
CA TYR A 55 -4.10 0.74 -10.45
C TYR A 55 -3.85 2.25 -10.32
N GLN A 56 -4.67 2.91 -9.54
CA GLN A 56 -4.43 4.29 -9.15
C GLN A 56 -3.75 4.33 -7.79
N VAL A 57 -3.02 5.40 -7.53
CA VAL A 57 -2.26 5.58 -6.29
C VAL A 57 -2.47 7.00 -5.79
N ASP A 58 -3.04 7.17 -4.61
CA ASP A 58 -3.25 8.49 -4.01
C ASP A 58 -3.12 8.41 -2.49
N GLN A 59 -2.91 9.55 -1.84
CA GLN A 59 -3.18 9.72 -0.42
C GLN A 59 -4.68 9.88 -0.23
N ALA A 60 -5.30 9.09 0.64
CA ALA A 60 -6.75 9.08 0.75
C ALA A 60 -7.28 8.58 2.11
N PHE A 61 -8.53 8.92 2.38
CA PHE A 61 -9.38 8.22 3.34
C PHE A 61 -10.12 7.08 2.64
N ILE A 62 -10.31 5.96 3.32
CA ILE A 62 -11.13 4.86 2.82
C ILE A 62 -12.46 4.90 3.56
N VAL A 63 -13.57 4.72 2.82
CA VAL A 63 -14.92 4.79 3.36
C VAL A 63 -15.67 3.49 3.12
N ASP A 64 -16.61 3.14 4.01
CA ASP A 64 -17.48 1.99 3.80
C ASP A 64 -18.96 2.41 3.64
N SER A 65 -19.80 1.46 3.21
CA SER A 65 -21.23 1.66 3.02
C SER A 65 -22.02 1.94 4.31
N ASN A 66 -21.39 1.80 5.49
CA ASN A 66 -21.99 2.16 6.79
C ASN A 66 -21.60 3.58 7.24
N GLY A 67 -20.93 4.35 6.38
CA GLY A 67 -20.47 5.70 6.69
C GLY A 67 -19.26 5.76 7.62
N ARG A 68 -18.52 4.66 7.80
CA ARG A 68 -17.27 4.66 8.59
C ARG A 68 -16.09 5.02 7.71
N PHE A 69 -15.10 5.65 8.31
CA PHE A 69 -13.87 6.09 7.66
C PHE A 69 -12.66 5.43 8.31
N SER A 70 -11.65 5.14 7.48
CA SER A 70 -10.31 4.84 8.00
C SER A 70 -9.62 6.12 8.48
N GLU A 71 -8.46 5.97 9.10
CA GLU A 71 -7.51 7.07 9.14
C GLU A 71 -7.02 7.40 7.72
N GLN A 72 -6.48 8.61 7.51
CA GLN A 72 -5.88 8.99 6.23
C GLN A 72 -4.64 8.15 5.99
N MET A 73 -4.62 7.39 4.90
CA MET A 73 -3.47 6.59 4.47
C MET A 73 -2.56 7.43 3.58
N ASP A 74 -1.26 7.35 3.82
CA ASP A 74 -0.27 8.08 3.04
C ASP A 74 -0.24 7.61 1.58
N LEU A 75 -0.56 6.32 1.34
CA LEU A 75 -0.60 5.74 0.01
C LEU A 75 -1.65 4.63 -0.06
N VAL A 76 -2.58 4.77 -1.01
CA VAL A 76 -3.62 3.80 -1.31
C VAL A 76 -3.49 3.36 -2.76
N ILE A 77 -3.41 2.06 -3.00
CA ILE A 77 -3.49 1.47 -4.35
C ILE A 77 -4.90 0.93 -4.53
N TYR A 78 -5.62 1.45 -5.51
CA TYR A 78 -7.01 1.11 -5.74
C TYR A 78 -7.35 0.88 -7.22
N ASP A 79 -8.48 0.24 -7.48
CA ASP A 79 -8.97 -0.04 -8.83
C ASP A 79 -9.66 1.19 -9.42
N GLN A 80 -9.22 1.63 -10.58
CA GLN A 80 -9.90 2.70 -11.31
C GLN A 80 -11.04 2.20 -12.20
N GLN A 81 -10.91 0.98 -12.70
CA GLN A 81 -11.83 0.47 -13.73
C GLN A 81 -13.19 0.06 -13.16
N TYR A 82 -13.18 -0.52 -11.95
CA TYR A 82 -14.38 -1.05 -11.30
C TYR A 82 -14.82 -0.22 -10.09
N SER A 83 -14.20 0.94 -9.85
CA SER A 83 -14.61 1.89 -8.82
C SER A 83 -15.61 2.87 -9.39
N PRO A 84 -16.91 2.72 -9.08
CA PRO A 84 -17.95 3.56 -9.70
C PRO A 84 -17.86 5.01 -9.26
N PHE A 85 -17.25 5.29 -8.11
CA PHE A 85 -17.03 6.64 -7.62
C PHE A 85 -15.81 6.73 -6.70
N VAL A 86 -15.09 7.80 -6.84
CA VAL A 86 -14.07 8.30 -5.92
C VAL A 86 -14.41 9.76 -5.68
N PHE A 87 -14.58 10.15 -4.42
CA PHE A 87 -14.90 11.54 -4.09
C PHE A 87 -13.61 12.33 -3.88
N ASN A 88 -13.56 13.53 -4.43
CA ASN A 88 -12.51 14.50 -4.14
C ASN A 88 -13.17 15.79 -3.72
N GLN A 89 -12.93 16.21 -2.48
CA GLN A 89 -13.41 17.46 -1.95
C GLN A 89 -12.23 18.24 -1.39
N ASP A 90 -11.92 19.36 -2.04
CA ASP A 90 -10.86 20.30 -1.62
C ASP A 90 -9.50 19.63 -1.38
N GLY A 91 -9.18 18.60 -2.18
CA GLY A 91 -7.93 17.84 -2.09
C GLY A 91 -8.00 16.61 -1.17
N ALA A 92 -9.07 16.43 -0.40
CA ALA A 92 -9.29 15.18 0.34
C ALA A 92 -9.95 14.14 -0.58
N ILE A 93 -9.29 12.99 -0.76
CA ILE A 93 -9.78 11.89 -1.59
C ILE A 93 -10.41 10.83 -0.69
N PHE A 94 -11.60 10.35 -1.08
CA PHE A 94 -12.36 9.31 -0.38
C PHE A 94 -12.60 8.15 -1.33
N ILE A 95 -12.11 6.96 -0.96
CA ILE A 95 -12.13 5.75 -1.80
C ILE A 95 -13.00 4.70 -1.12
N PRO A 96 -13.98 4.08 -1.84
CA PRO A 96 -14.73 2.95 -1.32
C PRO A 96 -13.81 1.78 -0.92
N ALA A 97 -14.05 1.18 0.23
CA ALA A 97 -13.22 0.10 0.78
C ALA A 97 -13.14 -1.12 -0.14
N GLU A 98 -14.16 -1.36 -0.95
CA GLU A 98 -14.21 -2.42 -1.96
C GLU A 98 -13.17 -2.24 -3.05
N SER A 99 -12.83 -0.99 -3.39
CA SER A 99 -11.92 -0.63 -4.48
C SER A 99 -10.45 -0.77 -4.13
N VAL A 100 -10.11 -0.98 -2.86
CA VAL A 100 -8.75 -0.92 -2.35
C VAL A 100 -8.04 -2.27 -2.46
N TYR A 101 -6.86 -2.28 -3.09
CA TYR A 101 -5.95 -3.42 -3.15
C TYR A 101 -4.93 -3.41 -2.01
N ALA A 102 -4.29 -2.27 -1.79
CA ALA A 102 -3.20 -2.13 -0.85
C ALA A 102 -3.15 -0.74 -0.22
N VAL A 103 -2.64 -0.66 1.00
CA VAL A 103 -2.38 0.58 1.72
C VAL A 103 -0.99 0.55 2.31
N PHE A 104 -0.31 1.69 2.26
CA PHE A 104 1.03 1.83 2.82
C PHE A 104 1.11 3.10 3.66
N GLU A 105 1.78 2.97 4.79
CA GLU A 105 2.26 4.11 5.56
C GLU A 105 3.68 4.45 5.14
N ILE A 106 4.01 5.74 5.08
CA ILE A 106 5.31 6.24 4.62
C ILE A 106 5.99 6.98 5.77
N LYS A 107 7.19 6.53 6.13
CA LYS A 107 7.99 7.12 7.20
C LYS A 107 9.43 7.35 6.74
N GLN A 108 10.17 8.18 7.46
CA GLN A 108 11.59 8.39 7.18
C GLN A 108 12.41 7.15 7.59
N ASP A 109 12.09 6.58 8.73
CA ASP A 109 12.86 5.50 9.35
C ASP A 109 11.95 4.30 9.67
N LEU A 110 12.45 3.10 9.47
CA LEU A 110 11.83 1.88 9.97
C LEU A 110 12.33 1.65 11.41
N ASP A 111 11.39 1.73 12.35
CA ASP A 111 11.62 1.44 13.76
C ASP A 111 10.35 0.86 14.39
N LYS A 112 10.40 0.51 15.68
CA LYS A 112 9.26 -0.10 16.37
C LYS A 112 8.04 0.81 16.37
N ALA A 113 8.20 2.09 16.69
CA ALA A 113 7.09 3.04 16.80
C ALA A 113 6.40 3.26 15.45
N ASN A 114 7.17 3.42 14.37
CA ASN A 114 6.64 3.58 13.03
C ASN A 114 6.01 2.29 12.49
N PHE A 115 6.54 1.12 12.85
CA PHE A 115 5.95 -0.18 12.51
C PHE A 115 4.59 -0.38 13.19
N GLU A 116 4.49 -0.10 14.49
CA GLU A 116 3.24 -0.16 15.25
C GLU A 116 2.21 0.85 14.73
N TYR A 117 2.64 2.07 14.45
CA TYR A 117 1.78 3.11 13.86
C TYR A 117 1.22 2.69 12.50
N ALA A 118 2.05 2.15 11.60
CA ALA A 118 1.61 1.63 10.32
C ALA A 118 0.61 0.48 10.49
N SER A 119 0.85 -0.41 11.46
CA SER A 119 -0.04 -1.52 11.80
C SER A 119 -1.43 -1.04 12.24
N ASP A 120 -1.50 -0.01 13.08
CA ASP A 120 -2.78 0.58 13.54
C ASP A 120 -3.53 1.25 12.38
N LYS A 121 -2.83 1.96 11.50
CA LYS A 121 -3.40 2.53 10.29
C LYS A 121 -4.01 1.46 9.37
N ILE A 122 -3.27 0.38 9.13
CA ILE A 122 -3.75 -0.77 8.34
C ILE A 122 -5.00 -1.38 8.98
N LYS A 123 -5.02 -1.51 10.30
CA LYS A 123 -6.18 -1.98 11.06
C LYS A 123 -7.41 -1.12 10.81
N SER A 124 -7.29 0.21 10.82
CA SER A 124 -8.40 1.12 10.58
C SER A 124 -9.08 0.85 9.22
N VAL A 125 -8.29 0.51 8.20
CA VAL A 125 -8.77 0.15 6.87
C VAL A 125 -9.45 -1.23 6.86
N ARG A 126 -8.81 -2.24 7.46
CA ARG A 126 -9.32 -3.63 7.42
C ARG A 126 -10.56 -3.86 8.26
N LEU A 127 -10.88 -2.97 9.18
CA LEU A 127 -12.12 -2.98 9.97
C LEU A 127 -13.33 -2.45 9.20
N LEU A 128 -13.13 -1.80 8.06
CA LEU A 128 -14.22 -1.30 7.24
C LEU A 128 -15.00 -2.46 6.62
N ASN A 129 -16.32 -2.27 6.52
CA ASN A 129 -17.19 -3.19 5.84
C ASN A 129 -16.96 -3.13 4.33
N ARG A 130 -16.92 -4.28 3.68
CA ARG A 130 -16.82 -4.37 2.22
C ARG A 130 -17.95 -5.20 1.68
N THR A 131 -18.76 -4.59 0.83
CA THR A 131 -19.85 -5.24 0.12
C THR A 131 -19.31 -6.07 -1.04
N SER A 132 -20.18 -6.90 -1.63
CA SER A 132 -19.90 -7.58 -2.89
C SER A 132 -21.22 -7.83 -3.58
N ALA A 133 -21.44 -7.15 -4.71
CA ALA A 133 -22.63 -7.34 -5.53
C ALA A 133 -22.43 -8.43 -6.59
N PRO A 134 -23.48 -9.09 -7.06
CA PRO A 134 -23.40 -9.96 -8.22
C PRO A 134 -23.09 -9.16 -9.48
N ILE A 135 -22.30 -9.73 -10.38
CA ILE A 135 -21.94 -9.11 -11.66
C ILE A 135 -22.80 -9.73 -12.77
N VAL A 136 -23.57 -8.88 -13.47
CA VAL A 136 -24.32 -9.28 -14.67
C VAL A 136 -23.41 -9.13 -15.89
N LEU A 137 -23.07 -10.23 -16.53
CA LEU A 137 -22.27 -10.23 -17.76
C LEU A 137 -23.11 -9.86 -18.97
N ALA A 138 -22.47 -9.41 -20.06
CA ALA A 138 -23.14 -9.09 -21.32
C ALA A 138 -23.93 -10.26 -21.92
N SER A 139 -23.57 -11.50 -21.57
CA SER A 139 -24.32 -12.72 -21.93
C SER A 139 -25.61 -12.93 -21.15
N GLY A 140 -25.94 -12.10 -20.18
CA GLY A 140 -27.03 -12.29 -19.23
C GLY A 140 -26.71 -13.25 -18.08
N ARG A 141 -25.52 -13.89 -18.06
CA ARG A 141 -25.08 -14.71 -16.94
C ARG A 141 -24.80 -13.82 -15.73
N ILE A 142 -25.21 -14.28 -14.56
CA ILE A 142 -24.95 -13.61 -13.28
C ILE A 142 -23.83 -14.38 -12.59
N ASP A 143 -22.71 -13.72 -12.36
CA ASP A 143 -21.64 -14.25 -11.52
C ASP A 143 -21.92 -13.89 -10.05
N ASN A 144 -21.78 -14.89 -9.17
CA ASN A 144 -22.01 -14.73 -7.74
C ASN A 144 -21.05 -13.72 -7.13
N PRO A 145 -21.46 -13.05 -6.03
CA PRO A 145 -20.61 -12.13 -5.30
C PRO A 145 -19.26 -12.76 -4.92
N LYS A 146 -18.17 -12.09 -5.26
CA LYS A 146 -16.82 -12.54 -4.92
C LYS A 146 -16.52 -12.17 -3.46
N LYS A 147 -16.03 -13.12 -2.66
CA LYS A 147 -15.55 -12.81 -1.31
C LYS A 147 -14.42 -11.78 -1.41
N PRO A 148 -14.52 -10.65 -0.68
CA PRO A 148 -13.42 -9.67 -0.65
C PRO A 148 -12.12 -10.30 -0.15
N PHE A 149 -11.02 -10.07 -0.85
CA PHE A 149 -9.69 -10.46 -0.40
C PHE A 149 -9.23 -9.56 0.76
N GLN A 150 -8.22 -9.96 1.51
CA GLN A 150 -7.61 -9.08 2.50
C GLN A 150 -6.84 -7.97 1.80
N ILE A 151 -7.09 -6.70 2.18
CA ILE A 151 -6.32 -5.56 1.71
C ILE A 151 -4.88 -5.73 2.17
N LEU A 152 -3.92 -5.61 1.24
CA LEU A 152 -2.50 -5.64 1.56
C LEU A 152 -2.14 -4.41 2.40
N GLY A 153 -1.35 -4.61 3.44
CA GLY A 153 -0.85 -3.54 4.28
C GLY A 153 0.68 -3.49 4.28
N GLY A 154 1.25 -2.29 4.26
CA GLY A 154 2.69 -2.18 4.23
C GLY A 154 3.25 -0.89 4.81
N ILE A 155 4.59 -0.84 4.87
CA ILE A 155 5.35 0.34 5.29
C ILE A 155 6.48 0.62 4.31
N LEU A 156 6.67 1.90 3.95
CA LEU A 156 7.72 2.37 3.05
C LEU A 156 8.59 3.38 3.79
N THR A 157 9.90 3.16 3.80
CA THR A 157 10.85 4.03 4.50
C THR A 157 12.10 4.28 3.67
N LEU A 158 12.83 5.34 4.00
CA LEU A 158 14.13 5.59 3.40
C LEU A 158 15.19 4.69 4.05
N THR A 159 15.25 4.68 5.37
CA THR A 159 16.26 3.93 6.13
C THR A 159 15.67 3.32 7.41
N THR A 160 16.51 2.89 8.34
CA THR A 160 16.11 2.30 9.62
C THR A 160 16.98 2.80 10.75
N THR A 161 16.45 2.81 11.97
CA THR A 161 17.21 3.03 13.19
C THR A 161 17.73 1.72 13.80
N TRP A 162 17.27 0.57 13.34
CA TRP A 162 17.74 -0.73 13.80
C TRP A 162 19.11 -1.04 13.20
N GLN A 163 20.00 -1.62 13.99
CA GLN A 163 21.34 -2.03 13.55
C GLN A 163 21.27 -3.11 12.47
N ASP A 164 20.41 -4.10 12.67
CA ASP A 164 20.01 -5.11 11.67
C ASP A 164 18.55 -4.87 11.33
N VAL A 165 18.29 -4.47 10.09
CA VAL A 165 16.95 -4.07 9.62
C VAL A 165 15.92 -5.20 9.73
N PHE A 166 16.33 -6.46 9.56
CA PHE A 166 15.46 -7.64 9.65
C PHE A 166 15.80 -8.55 10.83
N GLY A 167 16.57 -8.05 11.76
CA GLY A 167 17.00 -8.75 12.97
C GLY A 167 15.90 -8.93 14.02
N GLU A 168 16.30 -9.23 15.25
CA GLU A 168 15.40 -9.52 16.37
C GLU A 168 14.33 -8.42 16.60
N PRO A 169 14.65 -7.09 16.57
CA PRO A 169 13.64 -6.07 16.78
C PRO A 169 12.51 -6.08 15.74
N PHE A 170 12.85 -6.32 14.47
CA PHE A 170 11.88 -6.46 13.38
C PHE A 170 11.00 -7.69 13.56
N GLN A 171 11.61 -8.83 13.85
CA GLN A 171 10.89 -10.09 14.06
C GLN A 171 9.95 -10.01 15.28
N LYS A 172 10.39 -9.34 16.34
CA LYS A 172 9.56 -9.07 17.50
C LYS A 172 8.37 -8.19 17.17
N ALA A 173 8.55 -7.12 16.40
CA ALA A 173 7.47 -6.25 15.95
C ALA A 173 6.41 -7.03 15.14
N ILE A 174 6.83 -7.94 14.24
CA ILE A 174 5.91 -8.83 13.52
C ILE A 174 5.12 -9.73 14.48
N SER A 175 5.81 -10.37 15.42
CA SER A 175 5.19 -11.33 16.33
C SER A 175 4.20 -10.71 17.32
N GLU A 176 4.39 -9.44 17.68
CA GLU A 176 3.52 -8.67 18.59
C GLU A 176 2.28 -8.10 17.88
N THR A 177 2.18 -8.21 16.54
CA THR A 177 1.10 -7.59 15.77
C THR A 177 -0.12 -8.50 15.65
N ASP A 178 -1.31 -7.96 15.97
CA ASP A 178 -2.60 -8.63 15.81
C ASP A 178 -2.87 -8.99 14.34
N LYS A 179 -3.60 -10.09 14.10
CA LYS A 179 -3.91 -10.60 12.76
C LYS A 179 -4.47 -9.55 11.80
N ILE A 180 -5.35 -8.66 12.28
CA ILE A 180 -5.97 -7.62 11.45
C ILE A 180 -5.02 -6.45 11.15
N SER A 181 -4.01 -6.23 12.00
CA SER A 181 -3.02 -5.15 11.90
C SER A 181 -1.75 -5.55 11.15
N ARG A 182 -1.61 -6.82 10.74
CA ARG A 182 -0.40 -7.38 10.12
C ARG A 182 0.08 -6.56 8.93
N ILE A 183 1.37 -6.28 8.91
CA ILE A 183 2.06 -5.74 7.75
C ILE A 183 2.44 -6.92 6.85
N ASP A 184 2.07 -6.86 5.57
CA ASP A 184 2.35 -7.95 4.62
C ASP A 184 3.69 -7.74 3.92
N MET A 185 4.07 -6.49 3.63
CA MET A 185 5.28 -6.17 2.89
C MET A 185 5.77 -4.75 3.16
N GLY A 186 7.02 -4.48 2.80
CA GLY A 186 7.55 -3.14 2.91
C GLY A 186 8.89 -2.96 2.20
N CYS A 187 9.32 -1.70 2.14
CA CYS A 187 10.58 -1.29 1.58
C CYS A 187 11.29 -0.32 2.52
N CYS A 188 12.44 -0.73 3.04
CA CYS A 188 13.43 0.15 3.64
C CYS A 188 14.48 0.43 2.56
N LEU A 189 14.34 1.54 1.84
CA LEU A 189 14.94 1.74 0.51
C LEU A 189 16.47 1.57 0.48
N GLU A 190 17.16 2.00 1.54
CA GLU A 190 18.62 1.89 1.67
C GLU A 190 19.10 0.55 2.26
N LYS A 191 18.18 -0.32 2.74
CA LYS A 191 18.57 -1.47 3.57
C LYS A 191 17.98 -2.81 3.12
N GLY A 192 16.94 -2.79 2.32
CA GLY A 192 16.26 -3.99 1.83
C GLY A 192 14.75 -3.90 1.91
N SER A 193 14.10 -4.81 1.23
CA SER A 193 12.63 -4.96 1.23
C SER A 193 12.25 -6.32 1.77
N PHE A 194 11.02 -6.44 2.23
CA PHE A 194 10.51 -7.66 2.82
C PHE A 194 9.10 -8.00 2.35
N LEU A 195 8.81 -9.29 2.32
CA LEU A 195 7.47 -9.86 2.14
C LEU A 195 7.24 -10.88 3.24
N ILE A 196 6.19 -10.71 4.04
CA ILE A 196 5.84 -11.61 5.14
C ILE A 196 4.72 -12.54 4.68
N LYS A 197 4.89 -13.82 4.94
CA LYS A 197 3.90 -14.87 4.74
C LYS A 197 3.41 -15.34 6.09
N TYR A 198 2.14 -15.12 6.37
CA TYR A 198 1.51 -15.56 7.61
C TYR A 198 0.80 -16.90 7.39
N GLU A 199 1.15 -17.87 8.15
CA GLU A 199 0.43 -19.12 8.34
C GLU A 199 -0.34 -19.04 9.67
N SER A 200 -1.18 -20.01 10.01
CA SER A 200 -2.12 -19.90 11.14
C SER A 200 -1.53 -19.23 12.37
N ASP A 201 -0.48 -19.80 12.95
CA ASP A 201 0.16 -19.32 14.19
C ASP A 201 1.64 -18.98 14.02
N THR A 202 2.15 -19.04 12.79
CA THR A 202 3.55 -18.78 12.46
C THR A 202 3.66 -17.77 11.33
N TYR A 203 4.85 -17.28 11.09
CA TYR A 203 5.17 -16.47 9.92
C TYR A 203 6.53 -16.83 9.38
N SER A 204 6.72 -16.58 8.11
CA SER A 204 8.04 -16.55 7.46
C SER A 204 8.15 -15.25 6.67
N PHE A 205 9.36 -14.81 6.37
CA PHE A 205 9.54 -13.64 5.53
C PHE A 205 10.72 -13.82 4.58
N GLU A 206 10.60 -13.19 3.42
CA GLU A 206 11.64 -13.11 2.40
C GLU A 206 12.15 -11.67 2.36
N THR A 207 13.44 -11.49 2.12
CA THR A 207 14.07 -10.17 2.05
C THR A 207 14.88 -10.01 0.78
N SER A 208 15.11 -8.76 0.37
CA SER A 208 16.08 -8.42 -0.67
C SER A 208 17.42 -8.03 -0.08
N SER A 209 18.44 -7.94 -0.93
CA SER A 209 19.64 -7.16 -0.65
C SER A 209 19.34 -5.65 -0.63
N ASP A 210 20.28 -4.85 -0.14
CA ASP A 210 20.16 -3.39 -0.05
C ASP A 210 20.20 -2.71 -1.43
N ASP A 211 20.94 -3.25 -2.38
CA ASP A 211 21.06 -2.74 -3.76
C ASP A 211 19.89 -3.14 -4.68
N GLU A 212 18.96 -3.98 -4.21
CA GLU A 212 17.79 -4.45 -4.95
C GLU A 212 16.44 -4.11 -4.27
N SER A 213 16.44 -3.28 -3.22
CA SER A 213 15.29 -3.00 -2.37
C SER A 213 14.07 -2.55 -3.17
N LEU A 214 14.23 -1.52 -3.99
CA LEU A 214 13.11 -0.92 -4.74
C LEU A 214 12.50 -1.88 -5.74
N ILE A 215 13.35 -2.56 -6.51
CA ILE A 215 12.85 -3.46 -7.57
C ILE A 215 12.25 -4.73 -6.99
N TYR A 216 12.84 -5.28 -5.94
CA TYR A 216 12.27 -6.43 -5.23
C TYR A 216 10.88 -6.10 -4.70
N PHE A 217 10.73 -4.97 -3.98
CA PHE A 217 9.44 -4.50 -3.50
C PHE A 217 8.43 -4.39 -4.63
N PHE A 218 8.80 -3.72 -5.73
CA PHE A 218 7.91 -3.49 -6.85
C PHE A 218 7.45 -4.80 -7.53
N LEU A 219 8.36 -5.72 -7.78
CA LEU A 219 8.02 -7.01 -8.38
C LEU A 219 7.14 -7.86 -7.47
N LYS A 220 7.41 -7.87 -6.15
CA LYS A 220 6.55 -8.56 -5.17
C LYS A 220 5.18 -7.90 -5.07
N LEU A 221 5.10 -6.57 -5.09
CA LEU A 221 3.83 -5.85 -5.12
C LEU A 221 3.02 -6.20 -6.37
N LEU A 222 3.62 -6.15 -7.56
CA LEU A 222 2.96 -6.55 -8.81
C LEU A 222 2.45 -7.99 -8.76
N SER A 223 3.28 -8.93 -8.28
CA SER A 223 2.86 -10.33 -8.11
C SER A 223 1.65 -10.44 -7.20
N LYS A 224 1.65 -9.75 -6.06
CA LYS A 224 0.53 -9.75 -5.12
C LYS A 224 -0.73 -9.12 -5.73
N LEU A 225 -0.62 -8.00 -6.42
CA LEU A 225 -1.75 -7.38 -7.11
C LEU A 225 -2.35 -8.31 -8.19
N GLN A 226 -1.53 -9.08 -8.91
CA GLN A 226 -1.99 -10.08 -9.87
C GLN A 226 -2.71 -11.26 -9.17
N GLU A 227 -2.19 -11.74 -8.03
CA GLU A 227 -2.82 -12.80 -7.23
C GLU A 227 -4.22 -12.39 -6.73
N LEU A 228 -4.41 -11.13 -6.35
CA LEU A 228 -5.71 -10.60 -5.90
C LEU A 228 -6.74 -10.53 -7.05
N GLY A 229 -6.30 -10.37 -8.27
CA GLY A 229 -7.15 -10.28 -9.47
C GLY A 229 -7.92 -8.96 -9.54
N THR A 230 -9.27 -9.02 -9.61
CA THR A 230 -10.12 -7.83 -9.62
C THR A 230 -10.75 -7.60 -8.25
N VAL A 231 -11.04 -6.34 -7.92
CA VAL A 231 -11.85 -5.98 -6.75
C VAL A 231 -13.26 -6.56 -6.85
N PRO A 232 -13.97 -6.79 -5.74
CA PRO A 232 -15.39 -7.15 -5.77
C PRO A 232 -16.22 -6.01 -6.37
N ALA A 233 -17.34 -6.35 -6.99
CA ALA A 233 -18.28 -5.33 -7.44
C ALA A 233 -18.93 -4.64 -6.23
N LEU A 234 -18.87 -3.31 -6.21
CA LEU A 234 -19.45 -2.50 -5.15
C LEU A 234 -20.98 -2.55 -5.19
N ASP A 235 -21.62 -2.73 -4.03
CA ASP A 235 -23.07 -2.59 -3.91
C ASP A 235 -23.45 -1.11 -3.76
N ILE A 236 -23.78 -0.47 -4.89
CA ILE A 236 -24.18 0.95 -4.94
C ILE A 236 -25.42 1.21 -4.06
N ASN A 237 -26.37 0.25 -3.97
CA ASN A 237 -27.55 0.43 -3.14
C ASN A 237 -27.21 0.43 -1.64
N ALA A 238 -26.13 -0.26 -1.24
CA ALA A 238 -25.67 -0.20 0.15
C ALA A 238 -25.18 1.20 0.51
N TYR A 239 -24.47 1.89 -0.39
CA TYR A 239 -24.07 3.27 -0.21
C TYR A 239 -25.26 4.25 -0.28
N GLY A 240 -26.23 3.98 -1.15
CA GLY A 240 -27.45 4.78 -1.26
C GLY A 240 -28.30 4.81 0.02
N ARG A 241 -28.28 3.72 0.81
CA ARG A 241 -28.99 3.67 2.09
C ARG A 241 -28.48 4.67 3.14
N ALA A 242 -27.24 5.13 3.01
CA ALA A 242 -26.71 6.18 3.87
C ALA A 242 -27.40 7.54 3.65
N LEU A 243 -28.09 7.73 2.50
CA LEU A 243 -28.82 8.94 2.15
C LEU A 243 -30.24 8.95 2.74
N ASP A 244 -30.80 7.79 3.05
CA ASP A 244 -32.16 7.67 3.60
C ASP A 244 -32.27 8.05 5.08
N SER A 245 -31.15 8.40 5.69
CA SER A 245 -31.03 8.75 7.12
C SER A 245 -30.84 10.25 7.38
N ILE A 246 -31.02 11.10 6.36
CA ILE A 246 -30.91 12.57 6.45
C ILE A 246 -32.30 13.21 6.46
#